data_9d5b9a4cdfdf63b22b4b622dfd0e6353
#
_entry.id   9d5b9a4cdfdf63b22b4b622dfd0e6353
#
_cell.length_a   1.000
_cell.length_b   1.000
_cell.length_c   1.000
_cell.angle_alpha   90.00
_cell.angle_beta   90.00
_cell.angle_gamma   90.00
#
_symmetry.space_group_name_H-M   'P 1'
#
loop_
_entity.id
_entity.type
_entity.pdbx_description
1 polymer ?
#
loop_
_entity_poly.entity_id
_entity_poly.type
_entity_poly.pdbx_seq_one_letter_code
_entity_poly.pdbx_strand_id
1 'polypeptide(L)'
;MKKIYYYVRHQQWDEIINRSNSRGAKGNVTFQLCRNMALAEKGELGEKLLMFDQQGMNSIMASDFKTLQVSMLMMDVYYAMGYVNMSQLCAFESQEYMDNKSPYLWQRLVDTNIENGAYAVAEKYIKLLERTLAYRDWAKERRRFLYNDKAVRADKVLGMKRKCIFSDDKLIGNGGFDNDLASIVKACPEHRATLEYLGAMYIVANQRSEFLALMKQYMGTKAMPHIPASFAKAMEVFCKNPE
;
A
#
# COMPACT_ATOMS: atom_id res chain seq x y z
N MET A 1 18.58 -6.31 -6.71
CA MET A 1 17.91 -5.96 -5.43
C MET A 1 18.16 -4.50 -5.01
N LYS A 2 19.39 -4.03 -4.71
CA LYS A 2 19.61 -2.63 -4.22
C LYS A 2 18.96 -1.54 -5.08
N LYS A 3 18.96 -1.66 -6.41
CA LYS A 3 18.35 -0.66 -7.30
C LYS A 3 16.83 -0.58 -7.19
N ILE A 4 16.11 -1.69 -6.95
CA ILE A 4 14.64 -1.64 -6.88
C ILE A 4 14.18 -0.89 -5.64
N TYR A 5 14.84 -1.07 -4.50
CA TYR A 5 14.55 -0.29 -3.28
C TYR A 5 14.85 1.20 -3.46
N TYR A 6 15.88 1.54 -4.25
CA TYR A 6 16.15 2.93 -4.62
C TYR A 6 14.97 3.53 -5.40
N TYR A 7 14.47 2.81 -6.41
CA TYR A 7 13.33 3.27 -7.21
C TYR A 7 12.04 3.40 -6.39
N VAL A 8 11.78 2.47 -5.47
CA VAL A 8 10.65 2.56 -4.53
C VAL A 8 10.75 3.85 -3.71
N ARG A 9 11.90 4.11 -3.09
CA ARG A 9 12.11 5.33 -2.27
C ARG A 9 11.98 6.63 -3.04
N HIS A 10 12.31 6.61 -4.33
CA HIS A 10 12.24 7.78 -5.21
C HIS A 10 10.98 7.80 -6.08
N GLN A 11 10.01 6.90 -5.82
CA GLN A 11 8.74 6.80 -6.53
C GLN A 11 8.90 6.71 -8.06
N GLN A 12 9.98 6.05 -8.50
CA GLN A 12 10.27 5.85 -9.92
C GLN A 12 9.53 4.62 -10.44
N TRP A 13 8.20 4.72 -10.49
CA TRP A 13 7.30 3.61 -10.76
C TRP A 13 7.53 2.97 -12.14
N ASP A 14 7.75 3.77 -13.17
CA ASP A 14 8.01 3.27 -14.53
C ASP A 14 9.30 2.44 -14.61
N GLU A 15 10.35 2.84 -13.88
CA GLU A 15 11.59 2.09 -13.80
C GLU A 15 11.39 0.72 -13.14
N ILE A 16 10.53 0.65 -12.12
CA ILE A 16 10.18 -0.62 -11.45
C ILE A 16 9.44 -1.53 -12.43
N ILE A 17 8.42 -1.03 -13.12
CA ILE A 17 7.60 -1.80 -14.05
C ILE A 17 8.47 -2.31 -15.22
N ASN A 18 9.29 -1.45 -15.81
CA ASN A 18 10.17 -1.80 -16.93
C ASN A 18 11.17 -2.90 -16.54
N ARG A 19 11.78 -2.81 -15.35
CA ARG A 19 12.75 -3.79 -14.86
C ARG A 19 12.12 -5.12 -14.47
N SER A 20 10.86 -5.14 -14.10
CA SER A 20 10.16 -6.38 -13.76
C SER A 20 9.95 -7.33 -14.95
N ASN A 21 10.15 -6.84 -16.18
CA ASN A 21 10.13 -7.65 -17.41
C ASN A 21 11.48 -8.35 -17.70
N SER A 22 12.53 -8.08 -16.93
CA SER A 22 13.83 -8.73 -17.13
C SER A 22 13.80 -10.20 -16.70
N ARG A 23 14.66 -11.03 -17.33
CA ARG A 23 14.80 -12.45 -16.97
C ARG A 23 15.08 -12.69 -15.49
N GLY A 24 15.86 -11.81 -14.85
CA GLY A 24 16.20 -11.92 -13.44
C GLY A 24 15.09 -11.50 -12.47
N ALA A 25 14.02 -10.87 -12.97
CA ALA A 25 12.85 -10.50 -12.17
C ALA A 25 11.74 -11.57 -12.23
N LYS A 26 11.74 -12.40 -13.28
CA LYS A 26 10.71 -13.43 -13.46
C LYS A 26 10.75 -14.44 -12.32
N GLY A 27 9.60 -14.71 -11.72
CA GLY A 27 9.48 -15.61 -10.57
C GLY A 27 10.03 -15.05 -9.24
N ASN A 28 10.48 -13.79 -9.20
CA ASN A 28 10.98 -13.17 -7.97
C ASN A 28 9.87 -12.37 -7.26
N VAL A 29 9.45 -12.88 -6.11
CA VAL A 29 8.36 -12.28 -5.30
C VAL A 29 8.62 -10.81 -4.96
N THR A 30 9.85 -10.43 -4.61
CA THR A 30 10.17 -9.02 -4.30
C THR A 30 9.93 -8.10 -5.49
N PHE A 31 10.29 -8.54 -6.70
CA PHE A 31 10.00 -7.76 -7.91
C PHE A 31 8.49 -7.70 -8.19
N GLN A 32 7.76 -8.79 -7.95
CA GLN A 32 6.29 -8.79 -8.12
C GLN A 32 5.61 -7.85 -7.13
N LEU A 33 5.99 -7.86 -5.87
CA LEU A 33 5.50 -6.91 -4.85
C LEU A 33 5.77 -5.45 -5.25
N CYS A 34 7.01 -5.13 -5.63
CA CYS A 34 7.37 -3.77 -6.06
C CYS A 34 6.61 -3.35 -7.32
N ARG A 35 6.45 -4.25 -8.30
CA ARG A 35 5.70 -3.99 -9.53
C ARG A 35 4.23 -3.74 -9.25
N ASN A 36 3.58 -4.62 -8.48
CA ASN A 36 2.18 -4.46 -8.15
C ASN A 36 1.93 -3.18 -7.35
N MET A 37 2.85 -2.80 -6.46
CA MET A 37 2.82 -1.51 -5.78
C MET A 37 2.96 -0.34 -6.78
N ALA A 38 3.92 -0.41 -7.70
CA ALA A 38 4.11 0.64 -8.71
C ALA A 38 2.87 0.79 -9.62
N LEU A 39 2.25 -0.33 -10.02
CA LEU A 39 1.00 -0.32 -10.79
C LEU A 39 -0.15 0.30 -9.98
N ALA A 40 -0.27 -0.03 -8.69
CA ALA A 40 -1.31 0.52 -7.83
C ALA A 40 -1.14 2.04 -7.62
N GLU A 41 0.08 2.52 -7.38
CA GLU A 41 0.39 3.95 -7.25
C GLU A 41 0.10 4.73 -8.55
N LYS A 42 0.18 4.07 -9.71
CA LYS A 42 -0.22 4.63 -11.01
C LYS A 42 -1.72 4.46 -11.31
N GLY A 43 -2.48 3.73 -10.48
CA GLY A 43 -3.88 3.38 -10.74
C GLY A 43 -4.03 2.40 -11.94
N GLU A 44 -3.05 1.55 -12.15
CA GLU A 44 -2.96 0.61 -13.27
C GLU A 44 -2.95 -0.86 -12.83
N LEU A 45 -3.05 -1.16 -11.52
CA LEU A 45 -2.96 -2.54 -11.04
C LEU A 45 -4.09 -3.41 -11.57
N GLY A 46 -5.33 -2.92 -11.51
CA GLY A 46 -6.48 -3.62 -12.05
C GLY A 46 -6.43 -3.81 -13.58
N GLU A 47 -5.80 -2.88 -14.28
CA GLU A 47 -5.63 -2.97 -15.75
C GLU A 47 -4.60 -4.03 -16.15
N LYS A 48 -3.46 -4.07 -15.45
CA LYS A 48 -2.26 -4.76 -15.91
C LYS A 48 -1.87 -5.99 -15.06
N LEU A 49 -2.61 -6.34 -14.00
CA LEU A 49 -2.28 -7.45 -13.10
C LEU A 49 -1.97 -8.75 -13.86
N LEU A 50 -2.86 -9.15 -14.78
CA LEU A 50 -2.76 -10.39 -15.53
C LEU A 50 -1.84 -10.31 -16.77
N MET A 51 -1.23 -9.16 -17.02
CA MET A 51 -0.17 -9.03 -18.04
C MET A 51 1.17 -9.56 -17.54
N PHE A 52 1.30 -9.78 -16.24
CA PHE A 52 2.53 -10.20 -15.59
C PHE A 52 2.32 -11.50 -14.81
N ASP A 53 3.41 -12.23 -14.58
CA ASP A 53 3.43 -13.40 -13.72
C ASP A 53 3.10 -13.03 -12.27
N GLN A 54 2.28 -13.85 -11.63
CA GLN A 54 1.89 -13.73 -10.23
C GLN A 54 2.19 -15.04 -9.50
N GLN A 55 2.66 -14.96 -8.26
CA GLN A 55 2.89 -16.12 -7.40
C GLN A 55 1.85 -16.17 -6.26
N GLY A 56 0.58 -16.19 -6.64
CA GLY A 56 -0.52 -16.19 -5.70
C GLY A 56 -0.43 -15.00 -4.73
N MET A 57 -0.82 -15.20 -3.50
CA MET A 57 -0.83 -14.15 -2.46
C MET A 57 0.55 -13.53 -2.22
N ASN A 58 1.65 -14.26 -2.43
CA ASN A 58 2.99 -13.72 -2.22
C ASN A 58 3.34 -12.57 -3.18
N SER A 59 2.66 -12.44 -4.31
CA SER A 59 2.83 -11.30 -5.21
C SER A 59 2.09 -10.04 -4.76
N ILE A 60 1.16 -10.17 -3.83
CA ILE A 60 0.36 -9.06 -3.28
C ILE A 60 0.89 -8.63 -1.91
N MET A 61 1.18 -9.60 -1.06
CA MET A 61 1.75 -9.39 0.27
C MET A 61 2.68 -10.53 0.64
N ALA A 62 3.78 -10.22 1.31
CA ALA A 62 4.64 -11.25 1.85
C ALA A 62 3.98 -11.89 3.08
N SER A 63 3.92 -13.23 3.09
CA SER A 63 3.43 -13.99 4.24
C SER A 63 4.41 -14.02 5.41
N ASP A 64 5.65 -13.56 5.19
CA ASP A 64 6.76 -13.77 6.11
C ASP A 64 7.69 -12.56 6.15
N PHE A 65 7.76 -11.90 7.31
CA PHE A 65 8.55 -10.70 7.58
C PHE A 65 9.94 -10.99 8.15
N LYS A 66 10.50 -12.18 7.88
CA LYS A 66 11.76 -12.66 8.48
C LYS A 66 12.99 -11.79 8.22
N THR A 67 12.93 -10.84 7.28
CA THR A 67 14.07 -9.97 6.99
C THR A 67 13.67 -8.51 7.05
N LEU A 68 14.59 -7.68 7.55
CA LEU A 68 14.44 -6.23 7.57
C LEU A 68 14.03 -5.65 6.20
N GLN A 69 14.63 -6.17 5.11
CA GLN A 69 14.35 -5.69 3.77
C GLN A 69 12.90 -5.96 3.35
N VAL A 70 12.36 -7.11 3.71
CA VAL A 70 10.95 -7.46 3.42
C VAL A 70 10.02 -6.62 4.29
N SER A 71 10.30 -6.46 5.58
CA SER A 71 9.50 -5.61 6.47
C SER A 71 9.44 -4.17 5.98
N MET A 72 10.58 -3.58 5.59
CA MET A 72 10.64 -2.23 5.00
C MET A 72 9.87 -2.12 3.68
N LEU A 73 9.90 -3.15 2.84
CA LEU A 73 9.11 -3.17 1.61
C LEU A 73 7.62 -3.25 1.92
N MET A 74 7.24 -4.12 2.87
CA MET A 74 5.83 -4.26 3.24
C MET A 74 5.28 -3.01 3.91
N MET A 75 6.09 -2.24 4.63
CA MET A 75 5.73 -0.90 5.09
C MET A 75 5.22 -0.03 3.93
N ASP A 76 5.93 -0.02 2.79
CA ASP A 76 5.54 0.77 1.62
C ASP A 76 4.33 0.17 0.89
N VAL A 77 4.28 -1.15 0.75
CA VAL A 77 3.14 -1.86 0.13
C VAL A 77 1.85 -1.62 0.91
N TYR A 78 1.87 -1.76 2.24
CA TYR A 78 0.69 -1.48 3.07
C TYR A 78 0.26 -0.02 3.00
N TYR A 79 1.23 0.89 2.93
CA TYR A 79 0.89 2.30 2.75
C TYR A 79 0.23 2.57 1.39
N ALA A 80 0.74 1.97 0.31
CA ALA A 80 0.12 2.03 -1.00
C ALA A 80 -1.32 1.48 -0.98
N MET A 81 -1.54 0.37 -0.29
CA MET A 81 -2.87 -0.22 -0.08
C MET A 81 -3.84 0.68 0.73
N GLY A 82 -3.34 1.73 1.41
CA GLY A 82 -4.14 2.51 2.36
C GLY A 82 -4.22 1.90 3.75
N TYR A 83 -3.50 0.83 4.01
CA TYR A 83 -3.47 0.17 5.32
C TYR A 83 -2.43 0.85 6.22
N VAL A 84 -2.79 2.05 6.70
CA VAL A 84 -1.92 2.98 7.42
C VAL A 84 -1.31 2.34 8.68
N ASN A 85 -2.13 1.66 9.49
CA ASN A 85 -1.67 1.12 10.77
C ASN A 85 -0.73 -0.08 10.60
N MET A 86 -0.94 -0.94 9.59
CA MET A 86 0.02 -1.99 9.25
C MET A 86 1.34 -1.42 8.70
N SER A 87 1.28 -0.35 7.90
CA SER A 87 2.47 0.38 7.47
C SER A 87 3.24 0.94 8.67
N GLN A 88 2.53 1.51 9.65
CA GLN A 88 3.12 2.02 10.88
C GLN A 88 3.77 0.92 11.71
N LEU A 89 3.11 -0.23 11.88
CA LEU A 89 3.64 -1.40 12.58
C LEU A 89 4.95 -1.87 11.94
N CYS A 90 4.96 -2.07 10.62
CA CYS A 90 6.17 -2.48 9.90
C CYS A 90 7.32 -1.47 10.05
N ALA A 91 7.00 -0.17 10.10
CA ALA A 91 7.99 0.87 10.34
C ALA A 91 8.59 0.76 11.76
N PHE A 92 7.76 0.53 12.78
CA PHE A 92 8.21 0.34 14.17
C PHE A 92 9.09 -0.90 14.31
N GLU A 93 8.64 -2.04 13.82
CA GLU A 93 9.42 -3.29 13.88
C GLU A 93 10.75 -3.17 13.13
N SER A 94 10.73 -2.57 11.94
CA SER A 94 11.96 -2.35 11.15
C SER A 94 12.94 -1.42 11.85
N GLN A 95 12.46 -0.48 12.65
CA GLN A 95 13.29 0.49 13.37
C GLN A 95 14.10 -0.16 14.48
N GLU A 96 13.57 -1.18 15.16
CA GLU A 96 14.31 -1.94 16.18
C GLU A 96 15.55 -2.60 15.60
N TYR A 97 15.44 -3.18 14.38
CA TYR A 97 16.58 -3.78 13.67
C TYR A 97 17.63 -2.76 13.19
N MET A 98 17.28 -1.47 13.13
CA MET A 98 18.15 -0.38 12.66
C MET A 98 18.69 0.48 13.81
N ASP A 99 18.66 0.01 15.05
CA ASP A 99 19.04 0.77 16.25
C ASP A 99 18.37 2.17 16.32
N ASN A 100 17.14 2.28 15.83
CA ASN A 100 16.39 3.54 15.76
C ASN A 100 17.11 4.66 14.96
N LYS A 101 17.87 4.33 13.91
CA LYS A 101 18.69 5.29 13.17
C LYS A 101 18.34 5.42 11.69
N SER A 102 17.14 5.02 11.25
CA SER A 102 16.75 5.11 9.86
C SER A 102 15.83 6.31 9.59
N PRO A 103 16.31 7.39 8.93
CA PRO A 103 15.49 8.52 8.57
C PRO A 103 14.31 8.15 7.65
N TYR A 104 14.47 7.13 6.82
CA TYR A 104 13.40 6.63 5.96
C TYR A 104 12.21 6.06 6.75
N LEU A 105 12.50 5.30 7.81
CA LEU A 105 11.46 4.80 8.72
C LEU A 105 10.83 5.95 9.52
N TRP A 106 11.63 6.92 9.95
CA TRP A 106 11.10 8.09 10.66
C TRP A 106 10.14 8.91 9.80
N GLN A 107 10.40 9.05 8.50
CA GLN A 107 9.45 9.72 7.58
C GLN A 107 8.10 9.00 7.57
N ARG A 108 8.10 7.65 7.45
CA ARG A 108 6.85 6.87 7.51
C ARG A 108 6.14 7.04 8.84
N LEU A 109 6.88 7.02 9.95
CA LEU A 109 6.32 7.23 11.28
C LEU A 109 5.79 8.65 11.49
N VAL A 110 6.38 9.66 10.86
CA VAL A 110 5.81 11.03 10.85
C VAL A 110 4.46 11.02 10.13
N ASP A 111 4.40 10.53 8.89
CA ASP A 111 3.19 10.58 8.08
C ASP A 111 2.05 9.77 8.73
N THR A 112 2.30 8.53 9.14
CA THR A 112 1.27 7.68 9.76
C THR A 112 0.79 8.19 11.11
N ASN A 113 1.64 8.82 11.92
CA ASN A 113 1.21 9.46 13.17
C ASN A 113 0.42 10.76 12.94
N ILE A 114 0.74 11.53 11.88
CA ILE A 114 -0.09 12.68 11.46
C ILE A 114 -1.47 12.19 11.02
N GLU A 115 -1.53 11.13 10.22
CA GLU A 115 -2.76 10.51 9.71
C GLU A 115 -3.64 9.99 10.85
N ASN A 116 -3.04 9.39 11.87
CA ASN A 116 -3.72 8.94 13.09
C ASN A 116 -4.06 10.05 14.09
N GLY A 117 -3.61 11.29 13.85
CA GLY A 117 -3.79 12.39 14.81
C GLY A 117 -2.87 12.33 16.04
N ALA A 118 -1.90 11.42 16.05
CA ALA A 118 -0.92 11.26 17.12
C ALA A 118 0.23 12.29 17.00
N TYR A 119 -0.14 13.58 16.98
CA TYR A 119 0.77 14.69 16.66
C TYR A 119 1.99 14.79 17.57
N ALA A 120 1.85 14.49 18.86
CA ALA A 120 2.99 14.52 19.80
C ALA A 120 4.05 13.46 19.43
N VAL A 121 3.63 12.30 18.90
CA VAL A 121 4.55 11.25 18.42
C VAL A 121 5.18 11.66 17.09
N ALA A 122 4.40 12.17 16.15
CA ALA A 122 4.91 12.71 14.89
C ALA A 122 5.97 13.78 15.11
N GLU A 123 5.75 14.68 16.07
CA GLU A 123 6.69 15.76 16.41
C GLU A 123 8.05 15.23 16.90
N LYS A 124 8.08 14.13 17.65
CA LYS A 124 9.35 13.51 18.06
C LYS A 124 10.20 13.11 16.87
N TYR A 125 9.60 12.43 15.87
CA TYR A 125 10.31 12.00 14.66
C TYR A 125 10.68 13.18 13.76
N ILE A 126 9.83 14.23 13.67
CA ILE A 126 10.16 15.48 12.97
C ILE A 126 11.43 16.10 13.57
N LYS A 127 11.52 16.22 14.90
CA LYS A 127 12.71 16.76 15.59
C LYS A 127 13.98 15.93 15.29
N LEU A 128 13.87 14.62 15.12
CA LEU A 128 15.01 13.78 14.73
C LEU A 128 15.42 14.06 13.28
N LEU A 129 14.45 14.14 12.35
CA LEU A 129 14.70 14.42 10.94
C LEU A 129 15.29 15.82 10.69
N GLU A 130 14.88 16.81 11.47
CA GLU A 130 15.41 18.17 11.39
C GLU A 130 16.92 18.27 11.69
N ARG A 131 17.45 17.31 12.43
CA ARG A 131 18.90 17.20 12.71
C ARG A 131 19.70 16.57 11.56
N THR A 132 19.01 16.03 10.54
CA THR A 132 19.66 15.43 9.37
C THR A 132 19.82 16.45 8.26
N LEU A 133 20.90 16.36 7.47
CA LEU A 133 21.11 17.26 6.35
C LEU A 133 20.09 17.01 5.22
N ALA A 134 19.84 15.74 4.89
CA ALA A 134 19.04 15.36 3.74
C ALA A 134 17.52 15.52 3.95
N TYR A 135 17.02 15.45 5.19
CA TYR A 135 15.57 15.42 5.47
C TYR A 135 15.06 16.62 6.26
N ARG A 136 15.94 17.58 6.56
CA ARG A 136 15.59 18.78 7.34
C ARG A 136 14.44 19.57 6.74
N ASP A 137 14.50 19.84 5.45
CA ASP A 137 13.51 20.68 4.79
C ASP A 137 12.17 19.95 4.66
N TRP A 138 12.19 18.65 4.37
CA TRP A 138 11.02 17.80 4.42
C TRP A 138 10.35 17.80 5.81
N ALA A 139 11.14 17.68 6.86
CA ALA A 139 10.65 17.69 8.24
C ALA A 139 10.01 19.03 8.62
N LYS A 140 10.63 20.15 8.22
CA LYS A 140 10.06 21.49 8.41
C LYS A 140 8.71 21.65 7.70
N GLU A 141 8.60 21.13 6.49
CA GLU A 141 7.33 21.15 5.76
C GLU A 141 6.25 20.35 6.49
N ARG A 142 6.59 19.20 7.08
CA ARG A 142 5.63 18.36 7.83
C ARG A 142 5.12 19.02 9.11
N ARG A 143 5.86 19.98 9.71
CA ARG A 143 5.39 20.73 10.90
C ARG A 143 4.07 21.45 10.69
N ARG A 144 3.74 21.89 9.48
CA ARG A 144 2.46 22.58 9.19
C ARG A 144 1.23 21.74 9.49
N PHE A 145 1.38 20.42 9.54
CA PHE A 145 0.29 19.47 9.80
C PHE A 145 0.12 19.15 11.28
N LEU A 146 1.11 19.45 12.13
CA LEU A 146 1.02 19.16 13.55
C LEU A 146 -0.10 19.98 14.19
N TYR A 147 -0.99 19.28 14.91
CA TYR A 147 -2.16 19.89 15.60
C TYR A 147 -3.08 20.69 14.67
N ASN A 148 -3.05 20.39 13.38
CA ASN A 148 -3.82 21.08 12.34
C ASN A 148 -4.62 20.10 11.48
N ASP A 149 -5.69 19.57 12.04
CA ASP A 149 -6.59 18.63 11.36
C ASP A 149 -7.12 19.15 10.03
N LYS A 150 -7.37 20.46 9.94
CA LYS A 150 -7.85 21.07 8.70
C LYS A 150 -6.81 20.98 7.59
N ALA A 151 -5.55 21.26 7.90
CA ALA A 151 -4.46 21.12 6.92
C ALA A 151 -4.25 19.68 6.51
N VAL A 152 -4.30 18.72 7.46
CA VAL A 152 -4.17 17.29 7.14
C VAL A 152 -5.29 16.82 6.21
N ARG A 153 -6.55 17.17 6.52
CA ARG A 153 -7.69 16.77 5.65
C ARG A 153 -7.66 17.41 4.27
N ALA A 154 -7.07 18.58 4.14
CA ALA A 154 -6.92 19.28 2.86
C ALA A 154 -5.74 18.75 2.02
N ASP A 155 -4.79 18.06 2.64
CA ASP A 155 -3.66 17.47 1.92
C ASP A 155 -4.11 16.26 1.09
N LYS A 156 -3.65 16.20 -0.15
CA LYS A 156 -4.09 15.16 -1.11
C LYS A 156 -3.71 13.75 -0.66
N VAL A 157 -2.53 13.57 -0.08
CA VAL A 157 -2.01 12.26 0.35
C VAL A 157 -2.45 11.96 1.78
N LEU A 158 -2.05 12.81 2.75
CA LEU A 158 -2.34 12.57 4.16
C LEU A 158 -3.84 12.55 4.45
N GLY A 159 -4.61 13.44 3.81
CA GLY A 159 -6.07 13.48 3.96
C GLY A 159 -6.76 12.23 3.40
N MET A 160 -6.28 11.70 2.26
CA MET A 160 -6.79 10.46 1.71
C MET A 160 -6.45 9.27 2.61
N LYS A 161 -5.20 9.15 3.05
CA LYS A 161 -4.76 8.06 3.94
C LYS A 161 -5.48 8.10 5.29
N ARG A 162 -5.71 9.29 5.86
CA ARG A 162 -6.52 9.45 7.08
C ARG A 162 -7.94 8.90 6.93
N LYS A 163 -8.59 9.06 5.77
CA LYS A 163 -9.91 8.49 5.50
C LYS A 163 -9.88 6.95 5.41
N CYS A 164 -8.75 6.37 5.02
CA CYS A 164 -8.59 4.91 4.97
C CYS A 164 -8.53 4.26 6.35
N ILE A 165 -8.29 5.03 7.42
CA ILE A 165 -8.28 4.50 8.79
C ILE A 165 -9.73 4.24 9.22
N PHE A 166 -10.07 2.99 9.49
CA PHE A 166 -11.41 2.57 9.90
C PHE A 166 -11.49 2.35 11.41
N SER A 167 -12.68 2.49 11.99
CA SER A 167 -12.91 2.54 13.45
C SER A 167 -12.51 1.27 14.19
N ASP A 168 -12.58 0.14 13.52
CA ASP A 168 -12.29 -1.18 14.08
C ASP A 168 -10.93 -1.72 13.66
N ASP A 169 -10.00 -0.82 13.33
CA ASP A 169 -8.63 -1.16 12.94
C ASP A 169 -7.90 -1.83 14.13
N LYS A 170 -8.22 -3.08 14.32
CA LYS A 170 -7.48 -4.02 15.15
C LYS A 170 -6.50 -4.68 14.21
N LEU A 171 -5.22 -4.40 14.40
CA LEU A 171 -4.13 -5.01 13.64
C LEU A 171 -4.41 -6.50 13.38
N ILE A 172 -4.66 -6.89 12.14
CA ILE A 172 -5.13 -8.21 11.72
C ILE A 172 -6.38 -8.59 12.51
N GLY A 173 -7.50 -7.97 12.14
CA GLY A 173 -8.81 -8.24 12.76
C GLY A 173 -9.20 -9.72 12.71
N ASN A 174 -10.20 -10.10 13.47
CA ASN A 174 -10.68 -11.48 13.64
C ASN A 174 -11.14 -12.17 12.33
N GLY A 175 -11.04 -11.51 11.19
CA GLY A 175 -11.53 -11.99 9.89
C GLY A 175 -10.49 -12.19 8.80
N GLY A 176 -9.21 -11.86 9.03
CA GLY A 176 -8.17 -11.96 8.02
C GLY A 176 -7.92 -10.65 7.26
N PHE A 177 -6.83 -10.61 6.52
CA PHE A 177 -6.33 -9.43 5.81
C PHE A 177 -7.29 -8.90 4.73
N ASP A 178 -8.03 -9.78 4.07
CA ASP A 178 -9.05 -9.47 3.07
C ASP A 178 -10.21 -8.66 3.67
N ASN A 179 -10.66 -9.03 4.88
CA ASN A 179 -11.70 -8.30 5.59
C ASN A 179 -11.24 -6.90 6.03
N ASP A 180 -9.96 -6.75 6.40
CA ASP A 180 -9.39 -5.45 6.72
C ASP A 180 -9.34 -4.57 5.47
N LEU A 181 -8.86 -5.08 4.33
CA LEU A 181 -8.89 -4.34 3.07
C LEU A 181 -10.32 -4.00 2.62
N ALA A 182 -11.26 -4.93 2.76
CA ALA A 182 -12.68 -4.66 2.47
C ALA A 182 -13.24 -3.55 3.35
N SER A 183 -12.84 -3.50 4.63
CA SER A 183 -13.22 -2.43 5.56
C SER A 183 -12.63 -1.08 5.15
N ILE A 184 -11.37 -1.05 4.69
CA ILE A 184 -10.73 0.16 4.15
C ILE A 184 -11.46 0.63 2.88
N VAL A 185 -11.76 -0.28 1.94
CA VAL A 185 -12.52 0.06 0.71
C VAL A 185 -13.89 0.65 1.06
N LYS A 186 -14.56 0.10 2.07
CA LYS A 186 -15.86 0.62 2.55
C LYS A 186 -15.73 1.99 3.19
N ALA A 187 -14.67 2.25 3.95
CA ALA A 187 -14.42 3.53 4.61
C ALA A 187 -13.98 4.62 3.60
N CYS A 188 -13.21 4.24 2.58
CA CYS A 188 -12.62 5.17 1.61
C CYS A 188 -12.69 4.58 0.18
N PRO A 189 -13.88 4.46 -0.43
CA PRO A 189 -14.05 3.88 -1.76
C PRO A 189 -13.34 4.70 -2.86
N GLU A 190 -13.04 5.97 -2.62
CA GLU A 190 -12.29 6.83 -3.54
C GLU A 190 -10.78 6.52 -3.59
N HIS A 191 -10.24 5.76 -2.64
CA HIS A 191 -8.85 5.32 -2.67
C HIS A 191 -8.69 4.10 -3.61
N ARG A 192 -8.54 4.40 -4.90
CA ARG A 192 -8.54 3.41 -5.98
C ARG A 192 -7.56 2.26 -5.75
N ALA A 193 -6.36 2.54 -5.24
CA ALA A 193 -5.35 1.52 -4.97
C ALA A 193 -5.85 0.41 -4.04
N THR A 194 -6.60 0.74 -2.97
CA THR A 194 -7.15 -0.28 -2.06
C THR A 194 -8.12 -1.21 -2.78
N LEU A 195 -9.03 -0.65 -3.57
CA LEU A 195 -10.00 -1.43 -4.33
C LEU A 195 -9.32 -2.34 -5.36
N GLU A 196 -8.32 -1.81 -6.07
CA GLU A 196 -7.54 -2.60 -7.02
C GLU A 196 -6.72 -3.72 -6.34
N TYR A 197 -6.14 -3.44 -5.17
CA TYR A 197 -5.44 -4.47 -4.38
C TYR A 197 -6.39 -5.56 -3.87
N LEU A 198 -7.57 -5.20 -3.37
CA LEU A 198 -8.56 -6.18 -2.92
C LEU A 198 -9.01 -7.09 -4.07
N GLY A 199 -9.32 -6.50 -5.23
CA GLY A 199 -9.67 -7.27 -6.43
C GLY A 199 -8.52 -8.16 -6.91
N ALA A 200 -7.29 -7.62 -6.93
CA ALA A 200 -6.10 -8.38 -7.30
C ALA A 200 -5.87 -9.57 -6.34
N MET A 201 -6.07 -9.36 -5.05
CA MET A 201 -5.94 -10.39 -4.03
C MET A 201 -6.93 -11.54 -4.26
N TYR A 202 -8.21 -11.23 -4.47
CA TYR A 202 -9.23 -12.23 -4.76
C TYR A 202 -8.92 -13.03 -6.04
N ILE A 203 -8.40 -12.36 -7.08
CA ILE A 203 -8.01 -13.02 -8.33
C ILE A 203 -6.84 -13.99 -8.10
N VAL A 204 -5.75 -13.56 -7.45
CA VAL A 204 -4.56 -14.40 -7.26
C VAL A 204 -4.78 -15.52 -6.22
N ALA A 205 -5.72 -15.33 -5.29
CA ALA A 205 -6.14 -16.33 -4.31
C ALA A 205 -7.25 -17.27 -4.85
N ASN A 206 -7.74 -17.04 -6.08
CA ASN A 206 -8.87 -17.76 -6.67
C ASN A 206 -10.16 -17.71 -5.83
N GLN A 207 -10.37 -16.60 -5.11
CA GLN A 207 -11.57 -16.31 -4.32
C GLN A 207 -12.65 -15.73 -5.23
N ARG A 208 -13.35 -16.63 -5.96
CA ARG A 208 -14.26 -16.26 -7.06
C ARG A 208 -15.52 -15.53 -6.57
N SER A 209 -16.16 -16.06 -5.54
CA SER A 209 -17.38 -15.50 -4.95
C SER A 209 -17.16 -14.09 -4.41
N GLU A 210 -16.06 -13.89 -3.69
CA GLU A 210 -15.67 -12.61 -3.10
C GLU A 210 -15.35 -11.59 -4.20
N PHE A 211 -14.62 -12.02 -5.24
CA PHE A 211 -14.31 -11.17 -6.38
C PHE A 211 -15.58 -10.73 -7.13
N LEU A 212 -16.49 -11.65 -7.43
CA LEU A 212 -17.74 -11.33 -8.12
C LEU A 212 -18.66 -10.45 -7.26
N ALA A 213 -18.69 -10.64 -5.94
CA ALA A 213 -19.39 -9.76 -5.02
C ALA A 213 -18.80 -8.34 -5.03
N LEU A 214 -17.47 -8.22 -5.01
CA LEU A 214 -16.75 -6.94 -5.13
C LEU A 214 -17.12 -6.23 -6.43
N MET A 215 -17.08 -6.94 -7.55
CA MET A 215 -17.45 -6.38 -8.86
C MET A 215 -18.91 -5.90 -8.89
N LYS A 216 -19.85 -6.72 -8.38
CA LYS A 216 -21.26 -6.35 -8.29
C LYS A 216 -21.49 -5.06 -7.48
N GLN A 217 -20.70 -4.87 -6.42
CA GLN A 217 -20.83 -3.73 -5.52
C GLN A 217 -20.27 -2.43 -6.11
N TYR A 218 -19.13 -2.49 -6.80
CA TYR A 218 -18.38 -1.28 -7.19
C TYR A 218 -18.39 -0.95 -8.69
N MET A 219 -18.71 -1.90 -9.56
CA MET A 219 -18.80 -1.68 -11.01
C MET A 219 -19.79 -0.57 -11.35
N GLY A 220 -19.37 0.38 -12.18
CA GLY A 220 -20.18 1.54 -12.58
C GLY A 220 -20.32 2.63 -11.52
N THR A 221 -19.71 2.47 -10.34
CA THR A 221 -19.67 3.52 -9.31
C THR A 221 -18.52 4.51 -9.56
N LYS A 222 -18.47 5.60 -8.78
CA LYS A 222 -17.32 6.53 -8.83
C LYS A 222 -15.99 5.86 -8.46
N ALA A 223 -16.01 4.79 -7.64
CA ALA A 223 -14.83 4.04 -7.26
C ALA A 223 -14.29 3.18 -8.42
N MET A 224 -15.18 2.67 -9.27
CA MET A 224 -14.85 1.86 -10.44
C MET A 224 -15.75 2.26 -11.63
N PRO A 225 -15.49 3.41 -12.26
CA PRO A 225 -16.33 3.93 -13.35
C PRO A 225 -16.26 3.07 -14.62
N HIS A 226 -15.18 2.34 -14.82
CA HIS A 226 -14.99 1.32 -15.84
C HIS A 226 -14.36 0.08 -15.22
N ILE A 227 -14.60 -1.08 -15.84
CA ILE A 227 -14.04 -2.33 -15.38
C ILE A 227 -12.60 -2.43 -15.89
N PRO A 228 -11.59 -2.56 -15.00
CA PRO A 228 -10.21 -2.74 -15.43
C PRO A 228 -10.02 -4.02 -16.26
N ALA A 229 -9.13 -4.01 -17.25
CA ALA A 229 -8.98 -5.09 -18.22
C ALA A 229 -8.66 -6.47 -17.58
N SER A 230 -7.79 -6.51 -16.56
CA SER A 230 -7.51 -7.77 -15.86
C SER A 230 -8.72 -8.24 -15.04
N PHE A 231 -9.53 -7.33 -14.50
CA PHE A 231 -10.75 -7.69 -13.77
C PHE A 231 -11.84 -8.21 -14.73
N ALA A 232 -12.01 -7.58 -15.89
CA ALA A 232 -12.93 -8.06 -16.93
C ALA A 232 -12.58 -9.49 -17.35
N LYS A 233 -11.29 -9.76 -17.60
CA LYS A 233 -10.80 -11.10 -17.93
C LYS A 233 -11.05 -12.11 -16.80
N ALA A 234 -10.83 -11.72 -15.55
CA ALA A 234 -11.11 -12.59 -14.40
C ALA A 234 -12.61 -12.88 -14.27
N MET A 235 -13.49 -11.89 -14.48
CA MET A 235 -14.94 -12.09 -14.49
C MET A 235 -15.36 -13.12 -15.54
N GLU A 236 -14.84 -13.03 -16.77
CA GLU A 236 -15.16 -14.00 -17.82
C GLU A 236 -14.81 -15.44 -17.42
N VAL A 237 -13.66 -15.64 -16.75
CA VAL A 237 -13.21 -16.94 -16.29
C VAL A 237 -14.05 -17.45 -15.12
N PHE A 238 -14.31 -16.58 -14.14
CA PHE A 238 -15.03 -16.94 -12.91
C PHE A 238 -16.53 -17.17 -13.14
N CYS A 239 -17.16 -16.43 -14.06
CA CYS A 239 -18.54 -16.66 -14.43
C CYS A 239 -18.77 -17.98 -15.23
N LYS A 240 -17.76 -18.42 -15.98
CA LYS A 240 -17.83 -19.70 -16.73
C LYS A 240 -17.64 -20.93 -15.83
N ASN A 241 -16.93 -20.75 -14.71
CA ASN A 241 -16.59 -21.83 -13.77
C ASN A 241 -16.92 -21.34 -12.35
N PRO A 242 -18.19 -21.34 -11.93
CA PRO A 242 -18.63 -20.75 -10.67
C PRO A 242 -18.22 -21.54 -9.40
N GLU A 243 -17.62 -22.74 -9.53
CA GLU A 243 -17.14 -23.57 -8.40
C GLU A 243 -15.63 -23.40 -8.15
#